data_f7021eb68414888c1a53f4210fdda541
#
_entry.id   f7021eb68414888c1a53f4210fdda541
#
_cell.length_a   1.000
_cell.length_b   1.000
_cell.length_c   1.000
_cell.angle_alpha   90.00
_cell.angle_beta   90.00
_cell.angle_gamma   90.00
#
_symmetry.space_group_name_H-M   'P 1'
#
loop_
_entity.id
_entity.type
_entity.pdbx_description
1 polymer ?
#
loop_
_entity_poly.entity_id
_entity_poly.type
_entity_poly.pdbx_seq_one_letter_code
_entity_poly.pdbx_strand_id
1 'polypeptide(L)'
;MESTLQAEAPSKRRGGEFAAVPLHADEVRSALKTVIDPEMGLNIVDLGLVYDIEVNGGDVEVQMTLTSPGCPMGPYILSESKAAVESIDGVVHAEIILVWEPFWTSDRIDTRVRSLMGL
;
A
#
# COMPACT_ATOMS: atom_id res chain seq x y z
N MET A 1 6.02 -18.99 -21.89
CA MET A 1 6.27 -18.84 -21.07
C MET A 1 6.43 -18.51 -20.55
N GLU A 2 6.20 -18.31 -20.63
CA GLU A 2 6.41 -17.91 -19.79
C GLU A 2 6.64 -17.55 -19.28
N SER A 3 6.47 -17.24 -19.62
CA SER A 3 6.83 -16.75 -18.82
C SER A 3 7.14 -16.49 -18.45
N THR A 4 7.09 -16.14 -18.74
CA THR A 4 7.52 -15.81 -18.00
C THR A 4 7.87 -15.56 -17.63
N LEU A 5 7.73 -15.19 -18.04
CA LEU A 5 8.14 -14.94 -17.30
C LEU A 5 8.57 -14.72 -16.86
N GLN A 6 8.53 -14.42 -16.85
CA GLN A 6 8.95 -14.12 -16.08
C GLN A 6 9.51 -13.85 -15.57
N ALA A 7 9.49 -13.81 -15.74
CA ALA A 7 10.08 -13.59 -14.98
C ALA A 7 10.47 -13.52 -14.52
N GLU A 8 10.60 -13.12 -14.32
CA GLU A 8 11.03 -13.16 -13.60
C GLU A 8 11.47 -12.86 -12.82
N ALA A 9 11.52 -12.52 -12.46
CA ALA A 9 11.96 -12.29 -11.48
C ALA A 9 12.16 -12.90 -10.80
N PRO A 10 12.39 -13.02 -10.36
CA PRO A 10 12.39 -13.71 -9.63
C PRO A 10 11.91 -13.87 -8.89
N SER A 11 11.90 -14.16 -8.65
CA SER A 11 11.06 -14.20 -7.90
C SER A 11 11.10 -14.61 -6.62
N LYS A 12 10.94 -13.96 -5.79
CA LYS A 12 10.75 -14.16 -4.45
C LYS A 12 9.48 -14.93 -4.16
N ARG A 13 8.49 -14.76 -5.04
CA ARG A 13 7.27 -15.51 -4.79
C ARG A 13 7.40 -16.82 -5.45
N ARG A 14 7.61 -17.48 -5.15
CA ARG A 14 7.93 -18.44 -5.83
C ARG A 14 8.00 -19.45 -5.70
N GLY A 15 7.99 -19.24 -5.61
CA GLY A 15 8.00 -20.13 -5.61
C GLY A 15 8.02 -20.86 -6.70
N GLY A 16 8.07 -21.03 -7.28
CA GLY A 16 8.16 -21.63 -8.19
C GLY A 16 7.72 -21.75 -9.23
N GLU A 17 7.83 -21.79 -9.35
CA GLU A 17 7.51 -21.80 -10.20
C GLU A 17 6.56 -21.93 -10.77
N PHE A 18 6.29 -22.00 -10.85
CA PHE A 18 5.22 -22.00 -11.15
C PHE A 18 4.27 -21.30 -11.26
N ALA A 19 3.79 -21.72 -11.51
CA ALA A 19 2.70 -20.89 -11.80
C ALA A 19 2.69 -19.82 -10.81
N ALA A 20 2.66 -18.61 -11.27
CA ALA A 20 2.66 -17.49 -10.38
C ALA A 20 1.34 -17.44 -9.65
N VAL A 21 1.39 -17.32 -8.35
CA VAL A 21 0.20 -17.03 -7.56
C VAL A 21 -0.23 -15.61 -7.92
N PRO A 22 -1.48 -15.37 -8.27
CA PRO A 22 -1.94 -14.02 -8.60
C PRO A 22 -1.72 -13.06 -7.44
N LEU A 23 -1.31 -11.86 -7.77
CA LEU A 23 -1.15 -10.81 -6.77
C LEU A 23 -2.52 -10.28 -6.38
N HIS A 24 -2.78 -10.16 -5.09
CA HIS A 24 -4.07 -9.70 -4.58
C HIS A 24 -3.93 -8.39 -3.82
N ALA A 25 -5.03 -7.63 -3.79
CA ALA A 25 -5.05 -6.37 -3.07
C ALA A 25 -4.70 -6.54 -1.59
N ASP A 26 -5.04 -7.69 -0.99
CA ASP A 26 -4.72 -7.93 0.41
C ASP A 26 -3.21 -7.96 0.66
N GLU A 27 -2.44 -8.47 -0.29
CA GLU A 27 -0.98 -8.47 -0.19
C GLU A 27 -0.44 -7.05 -0.22
N VAL A 28 -1.02 -6.22 -1.09
CA VAL A 28 -0.63 -4.82 -1.19
C VAL A 28 -0.95 -4.09 0.11
N ARG A 29 -2.14 -4.33 0.64
CA ARG A 29 -2.56 -3.72 1.91
C ARG A 29 -1.64 -4.12 3.05
N SER A 30 -1.27 -5.40 3.12
CA SER A 30 -0.35 -5.88 4.14
C SER A 30 1.01 -5.22 4.05
N ALA A 31 1.52 -5.04 2.83
CA ALA A 31 2.80 -4.35 2.64
C ALA A 31 2.71 -2.90 3.08
N LEU A 32 1.58 -2.24 2.81
CA LEU A 32 1.40 -0.85 3.19
C LEU A 32 1.32 -0.65 4.70
N LYS A 33 1.00 -1.71 5.46
CA LYS A 33 1.00 -1.63 6.91
C LYS A 33 2.40 -1.45 7.51
N THR A 34 3.44 -1.62 6.70
CA THR A 34 4.81 -1.36 7.18
C THR A 34 5.16 0.12 7.12
N VAL A 35 4.32 0.94 6.50
CA VAL A 35 4.57 2.37 6.38
C VAL A 35 3.90 3.08 7.54
N ILE A 36 4.71 3.74 8.36
CA ILE A 36 4.25 4.40 9.59
C ILE A 36 4.26 5.90 9.37
N ASP A 37 3.14 6.55 9.71
CA ASP A 37 3.08 8.01 9.75
C ASP A 37 3.80 8.45 11.03
N PRO A 38 4.94 9.12 10.92
CA PRO A 38 5.72 9.45 12.12
C PRO A 38 5.04 10.45 13.04
N GLU A 39 4.09 11.22 12.53
CA GLU A 39 3.37 12.18 13.37
C GLU A 39 2.28 11.52 14.18
N MET A 40 1.68 10.47 13.64
CA MET A 40 0.57 9.78 14.30
C MET A 40 1.03 8.51 15.03
N GLY A 41 2.18 7.96 14.64
CA GLY A 41 2.67 6.71 15.23
C GLY A 41 1.89 5.48 14.81
N LEU A 42 1.09 5.58 13.76
CA LEU A 42 0.26 4.48 13.26
C LEU A 42 0.60 4.21 11.81
N ASN A 43 0.36 2.97 11.36
CA ASN A 43 0.55 2.66 9.95
C ASN A 43 -0.56 3.28 9.12
N ILE A 44 -0.26 3.52 7.85
CA ILE A 44 -1.18 4.27 6.97
C ILE A 44 -2.48 3.52 6.68
N VAL A 45 -2.48 2.20 6.77
CA VAL A 45 -3.70 1.42 6.55
C VAL A 45 -4.65 1.58 7.74
N ASP A 46 -4.13 1.43 8.95
CA ASP A 46 -4.94 1.58 10.16
C ASP A 46 -5.41 3.03 10.33
N LEU A 47 -4.64 3.99 9.84
CA LEU A 47 -5.05 5.39 9.83
C LEU A 47 -6.19 5.67 8.85
N GLY A 48 -6.45 4.75 7.92
CA GLY A 48 -7.48 4.97 6.92
C GLY A 48 -7.03 5.87 5.78
N LEU A 49 -5.73 5.95 5.52
CA LEU A 49 -5.21 6.78 4.43
C LEU A 49 -5.26 6.09 3.07
N VAL A 50 -5.37 4.76 3.05
CA VAL A 50 -5.43 4.00 1.81
C VAL A 50 -6.88 3.86 1.40
N TYR A 51 -7.27 4.52 0.30
CA TYR A 51 -8.66 4.56 -0.12
C TYR A 51 -9.02 3.46 -1.10
N ASP A 52 -8.11 3.08 -1.99
CA ASP A 52 -8.40 2.05 -2.97
C ASP A 52 -7.09 1.41 -3.44
N ILE A 53 -7.18 0.12 -3.76
CA ILE A 53 -6.04 -0.63 -4.28
C ILE A 53 -6.53 -1.38 -5.51
N GLU A 54 -5.90 -1.14 -6.64
CA GLU A 54 -6.24 -1.80 -7.88
C GLU A 54 -5.04 -2.61 -8.36
N VAL A 55 -5.28 -3.88 -8.66
CA VAL A 55 -4.23 -4.79 -9.10
C VAL A 55 -4.60 -5.35 -10.46
N ASN A 56 -3.73 -5.12 -11.44
CA ASN A 56 -3.90 -5.62 -12.79
C ASN A 56 -2.62 -6.35 -13.19
N GLY A 57 -2.58 -7.66 -12.95
CA GLY A 57 -1.35 -8.42 -13.17
C GLY A 57 -0.25 -7.93 -12.26
N GLY A 58 0.83 -7.42 -12.83
CA GLY A 58 1.93 -6.86 -12.05
C GLY A 58 1.84 -5.35 -11.84
N ASP A 59 0.78 -4.72 -12.36
CA ASP A 59 0.59 -3.28 -12.20
C ASP A 59 -0.32 -3.00 -11.03
N VAL A 60 0.15 -2.18 -10.09
CA VAL A 60 -0.59 -1.85 -8.88
C VAL A 60 -0.79 -0.35 -8.80
N GLU A 61 -2.02 0.05 -8.54
CA GLU A 61 -2.36 1.46 -8.36
C GLU A 61 -3.00 1.61 -6.98
N VAL A 62 -2.46 2.51 -6.18
CA VAL A 62 -2.97 2.77 -4.84
C VAL A 62 -3.43 4.21 -4.76
N GLN A 63 -4.70 4.40 -4.44
CA GLN A 63 -5.23 5.74 -4.17
C GLN A 63 -5.17 5.95 -2.68
N MET A 64 -4.51 7.02 -2.26
CA MET A 64 -4.38 7.31 -0.84
C MET A 64 -4.42 8.81 -0.61
N THR A 65 -4.59 9.17 0.64
CA THR A 65 -4.61 10.56 1.05
C THR A 65 -3.64 10.78 2.21
N LEU A 66 -3.60 12.00 2.68
CA LEU A 66 -2.82 12.39 3.86
C LEU A 66 -3.78 13.01 4.87
N THR A 67 -3.33 13.11 6.12
CA THR A 67 -4.21 13.65 7.16
C THR A 67 -4.53 15.12 6.95
N SER A 68 -3.66 15.84 6.24
CA SER A 68 -3.95 17.23 5.85
C SER A 68 -3.09 17.60 4.65
N PRO A 69 -3.52 18.60 3.85
CA PRO A 69 -2.74 19.06 2.70
C PRO A 69 -1.38 19.64 3.10
N GLY A 70 -1.25 20.14 4.33
CA GLY A 70 0.00 20.70 4.80
C GLY A 70 0.90 19.74 5.54
N CYS A 71 0.65 18.44 5.41
CA CYS A 71 1.44 17.44 6.14
C CYS A 71 2.90 17.47 5.68
N PRO A 72 3.84 17.86 6.58
CA PRO A 72 5.24 17.96 6.18
C PRO A 72 5.87 16.61 5.87
N MET A 73 5.26 15.52 6.34
CA MET A 73 5.76 14.17 6.07
C MET A 73 5.13 13.54 4.84
N GLY A 74 4.31 14.31 4.11
CA GLY A 74 3.63 13.79 2.94
C GLY A 74 4.55 13.12 1.92
N PRO A 75 5.59 13.81 1.44
CA PRO A 75 6.51 13.20 0.47
C PRO A 75 7.16 11.93 0.99
N TYR A 76 7.49 11.89 2.27
CA TYR A 76 8.07 10.70 2.90
C TYR A 76 7.06 9.54 2.85
N ILE A 77 5.83 9.80 3.27
CA ILE A 77 4.79 8.76 3.32
C ILE A 77 4.51 8.22 1.93
N LEU A 78 4.40 9.10 0.94
CA LEU A 78 4.14 8.66 -0.43
C LEU A 78 5.29 7.85 -1.00
N SER A 79 6.52 8.27 -0.73
CA SER A 79 7.71 7.57 -1.19
C SER A 79 7.83 6.19 -0.54
N GLU A 80 7.60 6.11 0.77
CA GLU A 80 7.66 4.84 1.49
C GLU A 80 6.55 3.90 1.06
N SER A 81 5.37 4.44 0.76
CA SER A 81 4.25 3.64 0.28
C SER A 81 4.59 3.01 -1.06
N LYS A 82 5.17 3.78 -1.97
CA LYS A 82 5.56 3.26 -3.27
C LYS A 82 6.63 2.17 -3.12
N ALA A 83 7.63 2.43 -2.29
CA ALA A 83 8.70 1.46 -2.07
C ALA A 83 8.15 0.16 -1.48
N ALA A 84 7.22 0.26 -0.53
CA ALA A 84 6.62 -0.92 0.08
C ALA A 84 5.89 -1.78 -0.95
N VAL A 85 5.12 -1.14 -1.84
CA VAL A 85 4.40 -1.89 -2.89
C VAL A 85 5.39 -2.50 -3.88
N GLU A 86 6.41 -1.74 -4.28
CA GLU A 86 7.39 -2.23 -5.23
C GLU A 86 8.19 -3.41 -4.70
N SER A 87 8.28 -3.57 -3.40
CA SER A 87 9.03 -4.67 -2.81
C SER A 87 8.29 -6.00 -2.86
N ILE A 88 7.01 -6.00 -3.23
CA ILE A 88 6.21 -7.22 -3.28
C ILE A 88 6.58 -8.02 -4.53
N ASP A 89 6.78 -9.33 -4.35
CA ASP A 89 7.01 -10.23 -5.49
C ASP A 89 5.84 -10.17 -6.44
N GLY A 90 6.14 -10.02 -7.71
CA GLY A 90 5.11 -10.00 -8.74
C GLY A 90 4.70 -8.60 -9.14
N VAL A 91 5.10 -7.58 -8.38
CA VAL A 91 4.82 -6.18 -8.75
C VAL A 91 5.86 -5.73 -9.77
N VAL A 92 5.36 -5.33 -10.94
CA VAL A 92 6.21 -4.80 -12.02
C VAL A 92 6.22 -3.29 -11.98
N HIS A 93 5.07 -2.70 -11.67
CA HIS A 93 4.91 -1.25 -11.63
C HIS A 93 3.97 -0.88 -10.50
N ALA A 94 4.35 0.13 -9.74
CA ALA A 94 3.51 0.64 -8.65
C ALA A 94 3.31 2.13 -8.82
N GLU A 95 2.07 2.56 -8.70
CA GLU A 95 1.73 3.98 -8.77
C GLU A 95 0.92 4.35 -7.54
N ILE A 96 1.33 5.42 -6.87
CA ILE A 96 0.63 5.95 -5.71
C ILE A 96 -0.04 7.25 -6.16
N ILE A 97 -1.36 7.29 -6.09
CA ILE A 97 -2.14 8.45 -6.51
C ILE A 97 -2.68 9.14 -5.28
N LEU A 98 -2.28 10.39 -5.09
CA LEU A 98 -2.74 11.19 -3.95
C LEU A 98 -4.10 11.80 -4.30
N VAL A 99 -5.09 11.54 -3.46
CA VAL A 99 -6.43 12.09 -3.64
C VAL A 99 -6.87 12.82 -2.39
N TRP A 100 -7.71 13.84 -2.55
CA TRP A 100 -8.20 14.65 -1.44
C TRP A 100 -9.71 14.54 -1.26
N GLU A 101 -10.39 13.75 -2.09
CA GLU A 101 -11.81 13.50 -1.97
C GLU A 101 -12.06 12.04 -1.70
N PRO A 102 -12.75 11.69 -0.63
CA PRO A 102 -13.15 12.60 0.45
C PRO A 102 -11.98 12.97 1.34
N PHE A 103 -12.07 14.09 2.06
CA PHE A 103 -11.05 14.46 3.02
C PHE A 103 -10.95 13.40 4.12
N TRP A 104 -9.73 13.18 4.59
CA TRP A 104 -9.52 12.30 5.71
C TRP A 104 -10.02 12.95 7.00
N THR A 105 -10.63 12.13 7.86
CA THR A 105 -10.99 12.51 9.22
C THR A 105 -10.63 11.35 10.14
N SER A 106 -10.55 11.61 11.44
CA SER A 106 -10.19 10.58 12.41
C SER A 106 -11.21 9.42 12.44
N ASP A 107 -12.40 9.63 11.89
CA ASP A 107 -13.38 8.55 11.79
C ASP A 107 -12.92 7.42 10.88
N ARG A 108 -11.92 7.66 10.06
CA ARG A 108 -11.38 6.66 9.15
C ARG A 108 -10.34 5.76 9.79
N ILE A 109 -9.88 6.11 10.99
CA ILE A 109 -8.95 5.26 11.72
C ILE A 109 -9.67 3.96 12.06
N ASP A 110 -8.98 2.83 11.93
CA ASP A 110 -9.54 1.52 12.25
C ASP A 110 -10.19 1.57 13.64
N THR A 111 -11.39 1.00 13.75
CA THR A 111 -12.19 1.10 14.96
C THR A 111 -11.46 0.59 16.19
N ARG A 112 -10.74 -0.53 16.06
CA ARG A 112 -10.00 -1.09 17.19
C ARG A 112 -8.87 -0.16 17.63
N VAL A 113 -8.20 0.45 16.65
CA VAL A 113 -7.12 1.37 16.94
C VAL A 113 -7.66 2.63 17.61
N ARG A 114 -8.79 3.15 17.13
CA ARG A 114 -9.42 4.31 17.76
C ARG A 114 -9.76 4.05 19.21
N SER A 115 -10.29 2.86 19.49
CA SER A 115 -10.61 2.49 20.87
C SER A 115 -9.38 2.49 21.76
N LEU A 116 -8.28 1.95 21.24
CA LEU A 116 -7.03 1.92 22.01
C LEU A 116 -6.46 3.31 22.23
N MET A 117 -6.73 4.25 21.34
CA MET A 117 -6.28 5.62 21.48
C MET A 117 -7.21 6.48 22.32
N GLY A 118 -8.37 5.97 22.71
CA GLY A 118 -9.34 6.72 23.47
C GLY A 118 -10.18 7.68 22.63
N LEU A 119 -10.26 7.42 21.36
CA LEU A 119 -11.03 8.27 20.45
C LEU A 119 -12.46 7.81 20.25
#